data_6a9a11740d66a693bea1b9afa57af04f
#
_entry.id   6a9a11740d66a693bea1b9afa57af04f
#
_cell.length_a   1.000
_cell.length_b   1.000
_cell.length_c   1.000
_cell.angle_alpha   90.00
_cell.angle_beta   90.00
_cell.angle_gamma   90.00
#
_symmetry.space_group_name_H-M   'P 1'
#
loop_
_entity.id
_entity.type
_entity.pdbx_description
1 polymer ?
#
loop_
_entity_poly.entity_id
_entity_poly.type
_entity_poly.pdbx_seq_one_letter_code
_entity_poly.pdbx_strand_id
1 'polypeptide(L)'
;MTSLRLFCCGDRFAAKAVTSLSDFLLLHQPKVYRPGTRGEFSLGRKNKNGRSRPHVNKYINQKGRLLRKQRTARTEKSAQQEALRQDISQQETPRQMVQRFEIWFAELGDHFGSSVQSGSRPVLVISNDVANRFSSTLTVIPLTTVQKKLNLPTHIRIAEADCQMINDHAYLRNSVALAEQVTTIGKNALLNKLGSLTSTAKQREVEQAIAVFFNMATADITKKEARTW
;
A
#
# COMPACT_ATOMS: atom_id res chain seq x y z
N MET A 1 3.28 -37.98 38.83
CA MET A 1 2.56 -39.14 38.26
C MET A 1 1.47 -38.55 37.42
N THR A 2 1.50 -38.57 36.19
CA THR A 2 1.21 -39.35 35.03
C THR A 2 1.29 -38.42 33.82
N SER A 3 2.21 -38.52 33.03
CA SER A 3 2.41 -39.29 31.80
C SER A 3 1.94 -38.54 30.54
N LEU A 4 2.92 -37.95 29.88
CA LEU A 4 2.85 -37.50 28.46
C LEU A 4 2.71 -38.71 27.54
N ARG A 5 1.89 -38.61 26.51
CA ARG A 5 2.01 -39.42 25.30
C ARG A 5 2.34 -38.51 24.11
N LEU A 6 3.58 -38.68 23.65
CA LEU A 6 4.02 -38.27 22.33
C LEU A 6 3.34 -39.16 21.26
N PHE A 7 2.83 -38.53 20.19
CA PHE A 7 2.59 -39.23 18.93
C PHE A 7 3.61 -38.70 17.93
N CYS A 8 4.56 -39.56 17.60
CA CYS A 8 5.44 -39.39 16.44
C CYS A 8 4.69 -39.82 15.20
N CYS A 9 4.69 -38.98 14.17
CA CYS A 9 4.59 -39.43 12.79
C CYS A 9 5.63 -38.68 12.00
N GLY A 10 6.58 -39.43 11.45
CA GLY A 10 7.72 -38.91 10.74
C GLY A 10 7.37 -38.60 9.28
N ASP A 11 8.03 -37.60 8.78
CA ASP A 11 8.45 -37.54 7.38
C ASP A 11 9.68 -36.65 7.25
N ARG A 12 10.71 -37.26 6.67
CA ARG A 12 12.02 -36.67 6.44
C ARG A 12 11.93 -35.66 5.27
N PHE A 13 12.01 -34.39 5.55
CA PHE A 13 12.46 -33.41 4.57
C PHE A 13 13.77 -32.80 5.03
N ALA A 14 14.85 -33.19 4.34
CA ALA A 14 16.15 -32.57 4.51
C ALA A 14 16.09 -31.13 3.98
N ALA A 15 16.05 -30.17 4.89
CA ALA A 15 16.22 -28.76 4.57
C ALA A 15 17.69 -28.52 4.20
N LYS A 16 18.00 -28.39 2.90
CA LYS A 16 19.25 -27.78 2.45
C LYS A 16 19.17 -26.29 2.70
N ALA A 17 19.97 -25.80 3.63
CA ALA A 17 20.15 -24.38 3.88
C ALA A 17 20.75 -23.73 2.63
N VAL A 18 20.02 -22.79 2.02
CA VAL A 18 20.51 -21.90 0.96
C VAL A 18 21.28 -20.78 1.65
N THR A 19 22.58 -20.78 1.54
CA THR A 19 23.50 -19.90 2.30
C THR A 19 23.96 -18.65 1.54
N SER A 20 23.43 -18.35 0.34
CA SER A 20 23.86 -17.14 -0.39
C SER A 20 22.81 -16.62 -1.36
N LEU A 21 22.64 -15.30 -1.35
CA LEU A 21 21.80 -14.54 -2.33
C LEU A 21 22.27 -14.72 -3.79
N SER A 22 23.49 -15.18 -4.04
CA SER A 22 24.04 -15.47 -5.36
C SER A 22 23.45 -16.71 -6.02
N ASP A 23 22.96 -17.68 -5.23
CA ASP A 23 22.40 -18.91 -5.77
C ASP A 23 20.96 -18.76 -6.27
N PHE A 24 20.26 -17.73 -5.81
CA PHE A 24 18.89 -17.44 -6.24
C PHE A 24 18.81 -16.78 -7.64
N LEU A 25 19.88 -16.11 -8.04
CA LEU A 25 19.95 -15.40 -9.33
C LEU A 25 20.30 -16.31 -10.53
N LEU A 26 20.81 -17.50 -10.27
CA LEU A 26 21.22 -18.45 -11.35
C LEU A 26 20.07 -19.32 -11.88
N LEU A 27 18.96 -19.42 -11.18
CA LEU A 27 17.83 -20.31 -11.54
C LEU A 27 16.76 -19.66 -12.42
N HIS A 28 16.83 -18.36 -12.67
CA HIS A 28 15.82 -17.61 -13.45
C HIS A 28 16.39 -16.86 -14.65
N GLN A 29 17.47 -17.35 -15.26
CA GLN A 29 17.88 -16.79 -16.55
C GLN A 29 16.95 -17.34 -17.65
N PRO A 30 16.26 -16.46 -18.41
CA PRO A 30 15.55 -16.90 -19.59
C PRO A 30 16.56 -17.47 -20.59
N LYS A 31 16.34 -18.70 -21.05
CA LYS A 31 17.13 -19.30 -22.12
C LYS A 31 17.14 -18.35 -23.31
N VAL A 32 18.25 -17.67 -23.50
CA VAL A 32 18.51 -16.88 -24.71
C VAL A 32 18.57 -17.86 -25.86
N TYR A 33 17.52 -17.87 -26.67
CA TYR A 33 17.50 -18.59 -27.92
C TYR A 33 18.54 -17.97 -28.86
N ARG A 34 19.70 -18.62 -29.02
CA ARG A 34 20.65 -18.27 -30.06
C ARG A 34 20.04 -18.74 -31.39
N PRO A 35 19.80 -17.86 -32.36
CA PRO A 35 19.42 -18.31 -33.71
C PRO A 35 20.60 -19.10 -34.27
N GLY A 36 20.39 -20.39 -34.46
CA GLY A 36 21.33 -21.27 -35.13
C GLY A 36 21.64 -20.71 -36.52
N THR A 37 22.91 -20.83 -36.87
CA THR A 37 23.48 -20.55 -38.18
C THR A 37 22.53 -20.97 -39.30
N ARG A 38 22.42 -20.11 -40.32
CA ARG A 38 21.69 -20.32 -41.58
C ARG A 38 21.89 -21.74 -42.09
N GLY A 39 20.95 -22.64 -41.82
CA GLY A 39 20.75 -23.80 -42.62
C GLY A 39 20.17 -23.34 -43.95
N GLU A 40 20.89 -23.58 -45.03
CA GLU A 40 20.41 -23.35 -46.38
C GLU A 40 19.12 -24.15 -46.56
N PHE A 41 17.99 -23.43 -46.57
CA PHE A 41 16.74 -24.03 -47.01
C PHE A 41 16.87 -24.33 -48.52
N SER A 42 17.15 -25.56 -48.84
CA SER A 42 17.06 -26.11 -50.17
C SER A 42 15.72 -25.69 -50.77
N LEU A 43 15.80 -24.84 -51.76
CA LEU A 43 14.68 -24.44 -52.60
C LEU A 43 14.04 -25.70 -53.19
N GLY A 44 12.82 -25.96 -52.83
CA GLY A 44 12.03 -27.10 -53.24
C GLY A 44 12.11 -27.30 -54.75
N ARG A 45 12.34 -28.53 -55.17
CA ARG A 45 12.40 -28.97 -56.59
C ARG A 45 11.28 -28.32 -57.39
N LYS A 46 11.65 -27.46 -58.29
CA LYS A 46 10.72 -26.91 -59.30
C LYS A 46 10.15 -28.06 -60.15
N ASN A 47 8.83 -28.11 -60.20
CA ASN A 47 8.17 -29.00 -61.13
C ASN A 47 8.60 -28.62 -62.55
N LYS A 48 8.67 -29.60 -63.48
CA LYS A 48 9.13 -29.46 -64.89
C LYS A 48 8.42 -28.31 -65.66
N ASN A 49 7.32 -27.76 -65.14
CA ASN A 49 6.54 -26.67 -65.74
C ASN A 49 6.71 -25.31 -65.04
N GLY A 50 7.68 -25.12 -64.13
CA GLY A 50 8.03 -23.83 -63.55
C GLY A 50 6.97 -23.18 -62.63
N ARG A 51 5.86 -23.85 -62.38
CA ARG A 51 4.76 -23.31 -61.51
C ARG A 51 4.88 -23.83 -60.09
N SER A 52 5.08 -22.94 -59.13
CA SER A 52 5.02 -23.25 -57.70
C SER A 52 3.61 -23.69 -57.33
N ARG A 53 3.51 -24.76 -56.52
CA ARG A 53 2.19 -25.28 -56.04
C ARG A 53 1.43 -24.22 -55.27
N PRO A 54 0.23 -23.83 -55.68
CA PRO A 54 -0.51 -22.70 -55.04
C PRO A 54 -0.89 -22.94 -53.57
N HIS A 55 -0.91 -24.20 -53.12
CA HIS A 55 -1.33 -24.58 -51.80
C HIS A 55 -0.33 -24.18 -50.70
N VAL A 56 0.98 -24.25 -50.96
CA VAL A 56 2.03 -23.90 -49.96
C VAL A 56 2.11 -22.41 -49.75
N ASN A 57 1.87 -21.62 -50.77
CA ASN A 57 1.90 -20.15 -50.70
C ASN A 57 0.74 -19.58 -49.85
N LYS A 58 -0.43 -20.23 -49.88
CA LYS A 58 -1.60 -19.82 -49.09
C LYS A 58 -1.36 -20.01 -47.58
N TYR A 59 -0.70 -21.12 -47.20
CA TYR A 59 -0.40 -21.43 -45.80
C TYR A 59 0.64 -20.48 -45.19
N ILE A 60 1.70 -20.18 -45.93
CA ILE A 60 2.77 -19.25 -45.53
C ILE A 60 2.20 -17.84 -45.33
N ASN A 61 1.35 -17.38 -46.23
CA ASN A 61 0.68 -16.08 -46.12
C ASN A 61 -0.29 -16.01 -44.96
N GLN A 62 -1.00 -17.09 -44.66
CA GLN A 62 -1.93 -17.13 -43.53
C GLN A 62 -1.20 -17.08 -42.18
N LYS A 63 -0.11 -17.84 -42.04
CA LYS A 63 0.75 -17.83 -40.84
C LYS A 63 1.44 -16.48 -40.62
N GLY A 64 1.90 -15.86 -41.72
CA GLY A 64 2.49 -14.51 -41.69
C GLY A 64 1.47 -13.41 -41.24
N ARG A 65 0.22 -13.51 -41.70
CA ARG A 65 -0.85 -12.62 -41.26
C ARG A 65 -1.20 -12.80 -39.77
N LEU A 66 -1.21 -14.04 -39.29
CA LEU A 66 -1.48 -14.36 -37.89
C LEU A 66 -0.38 -13.80 -36.96
N LEU A 67 0.87 -13.99 -37.32
CA LEU A 67 2.03 -13.47 -36.58
C LEU A 67 2.08 -11.94 -36.58
N ARG A 68 1.68 -11.27 -37.66
CA ARG A 68 1.55 -9.80 -37.69
C ARG A 68 0.46 -9.33 -36.76
N LYS A 69 -0.72 -9.97 -36.76
CA LYS A 69 -1.82 -9.62 -35.82
C LYS A 69 -1.43 -9.82 -34.37
N GLN A 70 -0.67 -10.87 -34.04
CA GLN A 70 -0.18 -11.10 -32.67
C GLN A 70 0.87 -10.05 -32.25
N ARG A 71 1.72 -9.61 -33.18
CA ARG A 71 2.69 -8.54 -32.91
C ARG A 71 2.01 -7.21 -32.66
N THR A 72 1.05 -6.81 -33.50
CA THR A 72 0.31 -5.56 -33.31
C THR A 72 -0.47 -5.56 -32.00
N ALA A 73 -1.20 -6.63 -31.68
CA ALA A 73 -1.92 -6.75 -30.43
C ALA A 73 -1.00 -6.70 -29.18
N ARG A 74 0.22 -7.23 -29.28
CA ARG A 74 1.20 -7.14 -28.17
C ARG A 74 1.74 -5.72 -28.02
N THR A 75 1.99 -5.03 -29.14
CA THR A 75 2.46 -3.62 -29.12
C THR A 75 1.39 -2.68 -28.59
N GLU A 76 0.12 -2.89 -28.97
CA GLU A 76 -1.02 -2.12 -28.47
C GLU A 76 -1.22 -2.30 -26.94
N LYS A 77 -1.12 -3.55 -26.46
CA LYS A 77 -1.20 -3.82 -25.01
C LYS A 77 -0.05 -3.18 -24.23
N SER A 78 1.16 -3.21 -24.76
CA SER A 78 2.31 -2.56 -24.08
C SER A 78 2.16 -1.04 -24.08
N ALA A 79 1.68 -0.44 -25.16
CA ALA A 79 1.41 1.00 -25.24
C ALA A 79 0.29 1.44 -24.28
N GLN A 80 -0.79 0.64 -24.16
CA GLN A 80 -1.85 0.89 -23.18
C GLN A 80 -1.38 0.78 -21.75
N GLN A 81 -0.51 -0.20 -21.44
CA GLN A 81 0.08 -0.31 -20.10
C GLN A 81 1.03 0.85 -19.79
N GLU A 82 1.75 1.34 -20.78
CA GLU A 82 2.66 2.46 -20.63
C GLU A 82 1.91 3.79 -20.46
N ALA A 83 0.83 4.00 -21.23
CA ALA A 83 -0.08 5.13 -21.05
C ALA A 83 -0.74 5.13 -19.67
N LEU A 84 -1.22 3.98 -19.18
CA LEU A 84 -1.78 3.84 -17.84
C LEU A 84 -0.75 4.12 -16.74
N ARG A 85 0.51 3.73 -16.93
CA ARG A 85 1.61 4.06 -16.00
C ARG A 85 1.93 5.56 -16.00
N GLN A 86 1.85 6.21 -17.16
CA GLN A 86 2.06 7.65 -17.27
C GLN A 86 0.92 8.45 -16.62
N ASP A 87 -0.33 8.01 -16.79
CA ASP A 87 -1.47 8.61 -16.10
C ASP A 87 -1.37 8.48 -14.57
N ILE A 88 -0.92 7.32 -14.06
CA ILE A 88 -0.69 7.11 -12.63
C ILE A 88 0.46 8.00 -12.12
N SER A 89 1.53 8.19 -12.90
CA SER A 89 2.67 9.02 -12.52
C SER A 89 2.35 10.53 -12.58
N GLN A 90 1.41 10.97 -13.42
CA GLN A 90 0.98 12.36 -13.51
C GLN A 90 -0.05 12.75 -12.44
N GLN A 91 -0.67 11.75 -11.77
CA GLN A 91 -1.55 11.95 -10.62
C GLN A 91 -0.79 12.02 -9.28
N GLU A 92 0.52 12.23 -9.30
CA GLU A 92 1.22 12.65 -8.08
C GLU A 92 0.69 14.04 -7.69
N THR A 93 -0.43 14.07 -6.98
CA THR A 93 -0.87 15.23 -6.21
C THR A 93 0.35 15.76 -5.45
N PRO A 94 0.60 17.08 -5.44
CA PRO A 94 1.73 17.65 -4.73
C PRO A 94 1.74 17.04 -3.34
N ARG A 95 2.89 16.44 -2.96
CA ARG A 95 3.04 15.69 -1.68
C ARG A 95 2.59 16.61 -0.56
N GLN A 96 1.37 16.44 -0.15
CA GLN A 96 0.75 17.24 0.90
C GLN A 96 1.58 17.02 2.17
N MET A 97 2.25 18.08 2.64
CA MET A 97 3.05 17.99 3.84
C MET A 97 2.11 17.94 5.04
N VAL A 98 1.84 16.73 5.49
CA VAL A 98 0.98 16.47 6.63
C VAL A 98 1.83 16.43 7.89
N GLN A 99 1.43 17.15 8.92
CA GLN A 99 2.11 17.23 10.21
C GLN A 99 1.38 16.43 11.28
N ARG A 100 2.10 16.02 12.30
CA ARG A 100 1.54 15.39 13.48
C ARG A 100 0.55 16.33 14.17
N PHE A 101 -0.52 15.79 14.72
CA PHE A 101 -1.61 16.50 15.36
C PHE A 101 -2.46 17.40 14.44
N GLU A 102 -2.27 17.29 13.13
CA GLU A 102 -3.24 17.86 12.20
C GLU A 102 -4.55 17.06 12.20
N ILE A 103 -5.64 17.77 12.01
CA ILE A 103 -6.98 17.21 11.90
C ILE A 103 -7.43 17.34 10.45
N TRP A 104 -7.74 16.20 9.85
CA TRP A 104 -8.17 16.10 8.48
C TRP A 104 -9.51 15.40 8.36
N PHE A 105 -10.28 15.73 7.36
CA PHE A 105 -11.40 14.91 6.91
C PHE A 105 -10.84 13.82 6.00
N ALA A 106 -11.12 12.56 6.31
CA ALA A 106 -10.55 11.43 5.57
C ALA A 106 -11.60 10.34 5.33
N GLU A 107 -11.41 9.60 4.25
CA GLU A 107 -12.20 8.42 3.92
C GLU A 107 -11.56 7.17 4.55
N LEU A 108 -12.27 6.52 5.47
CA LEU A 108 -11.79 5.32 6.18
C LEU A 108 -12.23 4.00 5.52
N GLY A 109 -13.00 4.08 4.43
CA GLY A 109 -13.60 2.91 3.81
C GLY A 109 -14.81 2.38 4.57
N ASP A 110 -15.33 1.24 4.11
CA ASP A 110 -16.51 0.59 4.69
C ASP A 110 -16.11 -0.61 5.53
N HIS A 111 -16.61 -0.66 6.76
CA HIS A 111 -16.40 -1.75 7.71
C HIS A 111 -17.75 -2.35 8.15
N PHE A 112 -18.47 -2.93 7.20
CA PHE A 112 -19.81 -3.49 7.45
C PHE A 112 -19.82 -4.52 8.58
N GLY A 113 -20.80 -4.40 9.48
CA GLY A 113 -21.00 -5.35 10.58
C GLY A 113 -19.98 -5.26 11.72
N SER A 114 -19.12 -4.24 11.74
CA SER A 114 -18.13 -4.02 12.79
C SER A 114 -18.37 -2.72 13.56
N SER A 115 -17.74 -2.60 14.75
CA SER A 115 -17.72 -1.37 15.53
C SER A 115 -16.62 -0.39 15.08
N VAL A 116 -15.85 -0.75 14.08
CA VAL A 116 -14.78 0.09 13.51
C VAL A 116 -15.40 1.28 12.81
N GLN A 117 -14.80 2.45 13.03
CA GLN A 117 -15.26 3.68 12.40
C GLN A 117 -15.05 3.59 10.88
N SER A 118 -16.08 3.92 10.11
CA SER A 118 -16.12 3.81 8.66
C SER A 118 -16.63 5.09 8.00
N GLY A 119 -16.46 5.17 6.67
CA GLY A 119 -16.87 6.32 5.86
C GLY A 119 -16.04 7.56 6.09
N SER A 120 -16.48 8.68 5.52
CA SER A 120 -15.79 9.97 5.61
C SER A 120 -16.00 10.61 6.98
N ARG A 121 -14.90 10.94 7.68
CA ARG A 121 -14.95 11.57 9.01
C ARG A 121 -13.68 12.30 9.37
N PRO A 122 -13.71 13.16 10.39
CA PRO A 122 -12.51 13.76 10.93
C PRO A 122 -11.58 12.70 11.54
N VAL A 123 -10.28 12.84 11.27
CA VAL A 123 -9.22 12.03 11.83
C VAL A 123 -8.09 12.91 12.37
N LEU A 124 -7.46 12.48 13.46
CA LEU A 124 -6.28 13.12 14.03
C LEU A 124 -5.03 12.36 13.61
N VAL A 125 -4.08 13.03 12.96
CA VAL A 125 -2.80 12.45 12.56
C VAL A 125 -1.89 12.28 13.77
N ILE A 126 -1.40 11.05 13.99
CA ILE A 126 -0.53 10.73 15.14
C ILE A 126 0.86 10.25 14.73
N SER A 127 1.07 9.87 13.47
CA SER A 127 2.39 9.54 12.95
C SER A 127 3.32 10.74 12.99
N ASN A 128 4.62 10.51 13.18
CA ASN A 128 5.60 11.59 13.30
C ASN A 128 5.88 12.24 11.93
N ASP A 129 6.37 13.48 11.96
CA ASP A 129 6.57 14.32 10.77
C ASP A 129 7.61 13.73 9.81
N VAL A 130 8.61 13.01 10.32
CA VAL A 130 9.62 12.35 9.47
C VAL A 130 8.96 11.22 8.67
N ALA A 131 8.17 10.36 9.34
CA ALA A 131 7.41 9.33 8.66
C ALA A 131 6.39 9.95 7.69
N ASN A 132 5.68 10.99 8.12
CA ASN A 132 4.71 11.70 7.29
C ASN A 132 5.34 12.30 6.03
N ARG A 133 6.58 12.74 6.10
CA ARG A 133 7.28 13.32 4.94
C ARG A 133 7.62 12.27 3.88
N PHE A 134 8.06 11.09 4.29
CA PHE A 134 8.64 10.09 3.38
C PHE A 134 7.70 8.94 3.03
N SER A 135 6.71 8.62 3.89
CA SER A 135 5.74 7.56 3.64
C SER A 135 4.60 8.02 2.74
N SER A 136 4.00 7.11 2.00
CA SER A 136 2.71 7.28 1.32
C SER A 136 1.51 7.05 2.24
N THR A 137 1.76 6.61 3.48
CA THR A 137 0.72 6.31 4.48
C THR A 137 0.86 7.17 5.72
N LEU A 138 -0.21 7.27 6.48
CA LEU A 138 -0.31 8.00 7.75
C LEU A 138 -0.95 7.09 8.79
N THR A 139 -0.56 7.24 10.05
CA THR A 139 -1.29 6.65 11.16
C THR A 139 -2.20 7.71 11.78
N VAL A 140 -3.47 7.37 11.91
CA VAL A 140 -4.50 8.31 12.37
C VAL A 140 -5.39 7.69 13.43
N ILE A 141 -6.03 8.55 14.22
CA ILE A 141 -7.11 8.19 15.16
C ILE A 141 -8.41 8.81 14.65
N PRO A 142 -9.49 8.04 14.47
CA PRO A 142 -10.77 8.59 14.08
C PRO A 142 -11.40 9.40 15.22
N LEU A 143 -12.05 10.49 14.83
CA LEU A 143 -12.83 11.33 15.74
C LEU A 143 -14.32 11.05 15.55
N THR A 144 -15.06 11.02 16.65
CA THR A 144 -16.51 10.83 16.65
C THR A 144 -17.21 11.88 17.49
N THR A 145 -18.36 12.36 17.03
CA THR A 145 -19.22 13.26 17.83
C THR A 145 -20.06 12.50 18.85
N VAL A 146 -20.08 11.18 18.79
CA VAL A 146 -20.83 10.33 19.73
C VAL A 146 -20.03 10.23 21.04
N GLN A 147 -20.53 10.92 22.07
CA GLN A 147 -19.89 10.98 23.37
C GLN A 147 -20.34 9.81 24.26
N LYS A 148 -19.85 8.62 23.99
CA LYS A 148 -20.09 7.43 24.80
C LYS A 148 -18.80 6.99 25.50
N LYS A 149 -18.95 6.33 26.67
CA LYS A 149 -17.85 5.71 27.41
C LYS A 149 -16.67 6.67 27.69
N LEU A 150 -16.97 7.90 28.05
CA LEU A 150 -15.97 8.96 28.27
C LEU A 150 -15.03 8.72 29.45
N ASN A 151 -15.29 7.71 30.24
CA ASN A 151 -14.45 7.22 31.34
C ASN A 151 -13.38 6.23 30.93
N LEU A 152 -13.35 5.84 29.66
CA LEU A 152 -12.27 4.97 29.13
C LEU A 152 -11.00 5.80 28.96
N PRO A 153 -9.84 5.26 29.37
CA PRO A 153 -8.57 5.97 29.24
C PRO A 153 -8.10 6.13 27.77
N THR A 154 -8.75 5.43 26.84
CA THR A 154 -8.49 5.51 25.39
C THR A 154 -9.40 6.52 24.68
N HIS A 155 -10.37 7.12 25.40
CA HIS A 155 -11.30 8.11 24.86
C HIS A 155 -10.92 9.51 25.28
N ILE A 156 -10.43 10.34 24.34
CA ILE A 156 -9.99 11.69 24.62
C ILE A 156 -10.98 12.70 24.04
N ARG A 157 -11.53 13.57 24.90
CA ARG A 157 -12.37 14.66 24.43
C ARG A 157 -11.51 15.75 23.80
N ILE A 158 -11.88 16.15 22.60
CA ILE A 158 -11.28 17.26 21.87
C ILE A 158 -12.38 18.28 21.60
N ALA A 159 -12.23 19.47 22.17
CA ALA A 159 -13.10 20.59 21.90
C ALA A 159 -12.52 21.48 20.79
N GLU A 160 -13.34 22.30 20.19
CA GLU A 160 -12.90 23.29 19.21
C GLU A 160 -11.85 24.23 19.78
N ALA A 161 -12.01 24.63 21.08
CA ALA A 161 -11.06 25.48 21.79
C ALA A 161 -9.64 24.86 21.95
N ASP A 162 -9.50 23.54 21.82
CA ASP A 162 -8.21 22.83 21.85
C ASP A 162 -7.46 22.88 20.50
N CYS A 163 -8.15 23.39 19.46
CA CYS A 163 -7.71 23.31 18.09
C CYS A 163 -7.55 24.70 17.45
N GLN A 164 -6.60 24.81 16.54
CA GLN A 164 -6.51 25.93 15.62
C GLN A 164 -7.10 25.50 14.27
N MET A 165 -8.21 26.09 13.87
CA MET A 165 -8.87 25.79 12.61
C MET A 165 -8.17 26.52 11.46
N ILE A 166 -8.24 25.95 10.24
CA ILE A 166 -7.53 26.48 9.07
C ILE A 166 -8.16 27.80 8.56
N ASN A 167 -9.46 27.96 8.75
CA ASN A 167 -10.23 29.16 8.38
C ASN A 167 -11.53 29.23 9.20
N ASP A 168 -12.24 30.34 9.12
CA ASP A 168 -13.48 30.61 9.85
C ASP A 168 -14.66 29.70 9.42
N HIS A 169 -14.55 29.01 8.31
CA HIS A 169 -15.58 28.07 7.82
C HIS A 169 -15.29 26.63 8.25
N ALA A 170 -14.05 26.31 8.65
CA ALA A 170 -13.72 25.01 9.17
C ALA A 170 -14.06 24.95 10.66
N TYR A 171 -14.87 23.99 11.06
CA TYR A 171 -15.21 23.79 12.46
C TYR A 171 -15.12 22.31 12.82
N LEU A 172 -14.75 22.05 14.05
CA LEU A 172 -14.77 20.73 14.65
C LEU A 172 -15.80 20.72 15.77
N ARG A 173 -16.85 19.91 15.62
CA ARG A 173 -17.78 19.68 16.75
C ARG A 173 -17.01 19.01 17.89
N ASN A 174 -17.42 19.25 19.13
CA ASN A 174 -16.90 18.53 20.29
C ASN A 174 -16.89 17.03 19.99
N SER A 175 -15.70 16.48 19.87
CA SER A 175 -15.45 15.13 19.38
C SER A 175 -14.68 14.31 20.42
N VAL A 176 -14.72 13.01 20.27
CA VAL A 176 -13.93 12.06 21.04
C VAL A 176 -12.96 11.36 20.08
N ALA A 177 -11.68 11.42 20.40
CA ALA A 177 -10.66 10.62 19.72
C ALA A 177 -10.64 9.21 20.33
N LEU A 178 -10.71 8.20 19.45
CA LEU A 178 -10.80 6.79 19.85
C LEU A 178 -9.43 6.13 19.65
N ALA A 179 -8.56 6.19 20.67
CA ALA A 179 -7.19 5.68 20.58
C ALA A 179 -7.14 4.16 20.34
N GLU A 180 -8.17 3.41 20.75
CA GLU A 180 -8.29 1.98 20.48
C GLU A 180 -8.61 1.67 19.00
N GLN A 181 -8.99 2.68 18.21
CA GLN A 181 -9.27 2.54 16.78
C GLN A 181 -8.19 3.18 15.91
N VAL A 182 -6.98 3.29 16.45
CA VAL A 182 -5.82 3.73 15.65
C VAL A 182 -5.67 2.88 14.39
N THR A 183 -5.56 3.54 13.25
CA THR A 183 -5.49 2.86 11.95
C THR A 183 -4.50 3.56 11.02
N THR A 184 -4.09 2.85 9.98
CA THR A 184 -3.22 3.38 8.93
C THR A 184 -4.03 3.60 7.66
N ILE A 185 -3.93 4.79 7.10
CA ILE A 185 -4.58 5.18 5.84
C ILE A 185 -3.54 5.65 4.81
N GLY A 186 -3.89 5.56 3.54
CA GLY A 186 -3.11 6.21 2.48
C GLY A 186 -3.29 7.73 2.51
N LYS A 187 -2.28 8.50 2.13
CA LYS A 187 -2.42 9.96 2.01
C LYS A 187 -3.50 10.39 1.03
N ASN A 188 -3.76 9.57 0.03
CA ASN A 188 -4.84 9.77 -0.95
C ASN A 188 -6.25 9.66 -0.35
N ALA A 189 -6.39 9.09 0.85
CA ALA A 189 -7.65 9.04 1.58
C ALA A 189 -7.95 10.35 2.31
N LEU A 190 -6.98 11.27 2.43
CA LEU A 190 -7.20 12.60 2.98
C LEU A 190 -8.01 13.46 2.01
N LEU A 191 -9.06 14.09 2.52
CA LEU A 191 -9.92 14.99 1.75
C LEU A 191 -9.52 16.46 2.03
N ASN A 192 -9.97 17.00 3.16
CA ASN A 192 -9.76 18.39 3.51
C ASN A 192 -9.08 18.52 4.88
N LYS A 193 -8.12 19.43 4.99
CA LYS A 193 -7.57 19.82 6.29
C LYS A 193 -8.60 20.67 7.02
N LEU A 194 -8.87 20.34 8.28
CA LEU A 194 -9.75 21.11 9.17
C LEU A 194 -8.97 22.07 10.06
N GLY A 195 -7.84 21.62 10.58
CA GLY A 195 -7.03 22.39 11.50
C GLY A 195 -5.93 21.57 12.14
N SER A 196 -5.51 21.95 13.31
CA SER A 196 -4.52 21.24 14.13
C SER A 196 -4.87 21.31 15.61
N LEU A 197 -4.56 20.25 16.34
CA LEU A 197 -4.68 20.20 17.79
C LEU A 197 -3.48 20.96 18.40
N THR A 198 -3.72 22.16 18.93
CA THR A 198 -2.66 23.03 19.44
C THR A 198 -2.47 22.94 20.96
N SER A 199 -3.50 22.49 21.69
CA SER A 199 -3.42 22.30 23.15
C SER A 199 -2.40 21.20 23.49
N THR A 200 -1.26 21.56 24.05
CA THR A 200 -0.21 20.63 24.51
C THR A 200 -0.69 19.65 25.55
N ALA A 201 -1.62 20.09 26.40
CA ALA A 201 -2.25 19.19 27.38
C ALA A 201 -3.03 18.07 26.65
N LYS A 202 -3.81 18.41 25.62
CA LYS A 202 -4.57 17.44 24.83
C LYS A 202 -3.68 16.55 23.99
N GLN A 203 -2.59 17.07 23.45
CA GLN A 203 -1.59 16.25 22.74
C GLN A 203 -1.03 15.16 23.66
N ARG A 204 -0.66 15.53 24.91
CA ARG A 204 -0.20 14.57 25.93
C ARG A 204 -1.27 13.55 26.32
N GLU A 205 -2.53 13.98 26.49
CA GLU A 205 -3.64 13.04 26.74
C GLU A 205 -3.77 12.01 25.62
N VAL A 206 -3.65 12.42 24.34
CA VAL A 206 -3.67 11.52 23.17
C VAL A 206 -2.50 10.55 23.22
N GLU A 207 -1.29 11.02 23.51
CA GLU A 207 -0.10 10.17 23.61
C GLU A 207 -0.23 9.16 24.76
N GLN A 208 -0.74 9.57 25.90
CA GLN A 208 -1.02 8.68 27.03
C GLN A 208 -2.07 7.63 26.69
N ALA A 209 -3.15 8.01 26.03
CA ALA A 209 -4.18 7.07 25.60
C ALA A 209 -3.65 6.02 24.63
N ILE A 210 -2.78 6.40 23.68
CA ILE A 210 -2.08 5.48 22.78
C ILE A 210 -1.18 4.54 23.59
N ALA A 211 -0.40 5.08 24.52
CA ALA A 211 0.50 4.29 25.36
C ALA A 211 -0.28 3.28 26.21
N VAL A 212 -1.42 3.67 26.77
CA VAL A 212 -2.32 2.76 27.51
C VAL A 212 -2.84 1.66 26.58
N PHE A 213 -3.32 2.02 25.40
CA PHE A 213 -3.85 1.03 24.46
C PHE A 213 -2.83 -0.01 24.03
N PHE A 214 -1.59 0.40 23.76
CA PHE A 214 -0.49 -0.49 23.41
C PHE A 214 0.27 -1.09 24.60
N ASN A 215 -0.18 -0.85 25.84
CA ASN A 215 0.51 -1.26 27.05
C ASN A 215 1.99 -0.82 27.09
N MET A 216 2.26 0.39 26.60
CA MET A 216 3.60 0.97 26.64
C MET A 216 3.85 1.63 27.99
N ALA A 217 5.07 1.53 28.53
CA ALA A 217 5.42 2.19 29.78
C ALA A 217 5.41 3.73 29.59
N THR A 218 4.52 4.40 30.31
CA THR A 218 4.35 5.88 30.23
C THR A 218 5.56 6.65 30.77
N ALA A 219 6.39 6.02 31.61
CA ALA A 219 7.61 6.64 32.17
C ALA A 219 8.66 7.01 31.11
N ASP A 220 8.62 6.40 29.92
CA ASP A 220 9.59 6.67 28.85
C ASP A 220 9.19 7.88 27.99
N ILE A 221 7.92 8.30 28.01
CA ILE A 221 7.45 9.44 27.21
C ILE A 221 7.96 10.76 27.79
N THR A 222 8.01 10.87 29.11
CA THR A 222 8.51 12.07 29.80
C THR A 222 10.03 12.20 29.77
N LYS A 223 10.77 11.09 29.59
CA LYS A 223 12.24 11.09 29.58
C LYS A 223 12.84 11.50 28.24
N LYS A 224 12.09 11.42 27.15
CA LYS A 224 12.56 11.75 25.80
C LYS A 224 12.69 13.26 25.58
N GLU A 225 11.87 14.06 26.25
CA GLU A 225 11.95 15.53 26.18
C GLU A 225 13.19 16.11 26.85
N ALA A 226 13.80 15.39 27.80
CA ALA A 226 15.01 15.82 28.51
C ALA A 226 16.34 15.53 27.77
N ARG A 227 16.31 14.84 26.62
CA ARG A 227 17.53 14.43 25.85
C ARG A 227 17.74 15.16 24.53
N THR A 228 16.96 16.18 24.24
CA THR A 228 17.06 16.98 23.01
C THR A 228 17.63 18.39 23.26
N TRP A 229 18.71 18.46 24.08
CA TRP A 229 19.54 19.68 24.19
C TRP A 229 21.02 19.31 24.22
#